data_279fdb68820c9661fe24bd3d18a36a11
#
_entry.id   279fdb68820c9661fe24bd3d18a36a11
#
_cell.length_a   1.000
_cell.length_b   1.000
_cell.length_c   1.000
_cell.angle_alpha   90.00
_cell.angle_beta   90.00
_cell.angle_gamma   90.00
#
_symmetry.space_group_name_H-M   'P 1'
#
loop_
_entity.id
_entity.type
_entity.pdbx_description
1 polymer ?
#
loop_
_entity_poly.entity_id
_entity_poly.type
_entity_poly.pdbx_seq_one_letter_code
_entity_poly.pdbx_strand_id
1 'polypeptide(L)'
;MPLFDFYIMVDWSGAAHRRGDRSDTIWIAFGPRTATAASTVSPHSRTEAIQLVESILDRTIRPKQRVLLCFDFAYGYPVDFSAALEAATGKWDLHLPWLLVWRYLSDHIKDDEGTAPGAKPSNRSNRFEVANQINALLSADPKLAGPFWCASPEAAYRYIPQNRPSEPFQTAQGYAVKGLRLADKRARSGSPFRLFGTASVGSQSLTGIIRLHQLRNDPKLITASAVWPFETGWAVKAHWLPKHVLVLHAEIYPGVRNPLPDEIKDRGQVCAMWQWARNLDHENLLWREFCRPIEVEAGSKEDLAIQLTEGWILGCSPTITNQ
;
A
#
# COMPACT_ATOMS: atom_id res chain seq x y z
N MET A 1 21.34 -8.35 -15.48
CA MET A 1 20.20 -9.24 -15.81
C MET A 1 18.93 -8.65 -15.20
N PRO A 2 17.80 -8.71 -15.91
CA PRO A 2 16.51 -8.26 -15.37
C PRO A 2 16.17 -8.94 -14.05
N LEU A 3 15.45 -8.21 -13.17
CA LEU A 3 15.05 -8.70 -11.85
C LEU A 3 13.80 -9.57 -11.90
N PHE A 4 12.86 -9.20 -12.80
CA PHE A 4 11.54 -9.82 -12.85
C PHE A 4 11.19 -10.31 -14.26
N ASP A 5 10.35 -11.34 -14.30
CA ASP A 5 9.80 -11.92 -15.53
C ASP A 5 8.39 -11.43 -15.82
N PHE A 6 7.69 -10.96 -14.76
CA PHE A 6 6.30 -10.54 -14.82
C PHE A 6 6.03 -9.35 -13.89
N TYR A 7 5.12 -8.46 -14.28
CA TYR A 7 4.74 -7.25 -13.52
C TYR A 7 3.23 -7.19 -13.36
N ILE A 8 2.78 -6.81 -12.17
CA ILE A 8 1.38 -6.56 -11.84
C ILE A 8 1.32 -5.22 -11.12
N MET A 9 0.61 -4.25 -11.67
CA MET A 9 0.40 -2.92 -11.10
C MET A 9 -1.09 -2.73 -10.85
N VAL A 10 -1.44 -2.38 -9.62
CA VAL A 10 -2.82 -2.27 -9.16
C VAL A 10 -3.08 -0.87 -8.66
N ASP A 11 -4.01 -0.17 -9.29
CA ASP A 11 -4.66 1.02 -8.75
C ASP A 11 -5.80 0.55 -7.86
N TRP A 12 -5.72 0.85 -6.57
CA TRP A 12 -6.63 0.33 -5.55
C TRP A 12 -7.67 1.35 -5.16
N SER A 13 -8.91 0.92 -4.99
CA SER A 13 -9.98 1.81 -4.57
C SER A 13 -10.49 1.49 -3.17
N GLY A 14 -10.54 2.52 -2.32
CA GLY A 14 -11.24 2.49 -1.03
C GLY A 14 -12.75 2.69 -1.13
N ALA A 15 -13.32 2.95 -2.33
CA ALA A 15 -14.74 3.25 -2.51
C ALA A 15 -15.62 2.04 -2.18
N ALA A 16 -16.78 2.31 -1.54
CA ALA A 16 -17.77 1.28 -1.22
C ALA A 16 -18.62 0.85 -2.42
N HIS A 17 -18.72 1.69 -3.42
CA HIS A 17 -19.52 1.45 -4.62
C HIS A 17 -18.72 1.83 -5.87
N ARG A 18 -18.85 1.03 -6.92
CA ARG A 18 -18.35 1.40 -8.25
C ARG A 18 -19.17 2.57 -8.79
N ARG A 19 -18.53 3.70 -9.08
CA ARG A 19 -19.16 4.87 -9.70
C ARG A 19 -19.06 4.79 -11.22
N GLY A 20 -19.88 3.94 -11.84
CA GLY A 20 -19.90 3.81 -13.30
C GLY A 20 -18.62 3.17 -13.87
N ASP A 21 -18.48 3.19 -15.19
CA ASP A 21 -17.36 2.54 -15.89
C ASP A 21 -16.09 3.41 -16.02
N ARG A 22 -16.03 4.58 -15.39
CA ARG A 22 -15.03 5.60 -15.74
C ARG A 22 -14.24 6.24 -14.59
N SER A 23 -14.57 6.02 -13.32
CA SER A 23 -13.82 6.63 -12.21
C SER A 23 -13.96 5.88 -10.89
N ASP A 24 -12.97 6.03 -10.02
CA ASP A 24 -12.88 5.42 -8.68
C ASP A 24 -13.04 3.88 -8.68
N THR A 25 -12.52 3.21 -9.70
CA THR A 25 -12.55 1.76 -9.83
C THR A 25 -11.16 1.20 -9.71
N ILE A 26 -11.08 -0.07 -9.31
CA ILE A 26 -9.80 -0.79 -9.31
C ILE A 26 -9.38 -1.05 -10.75
N TRP A 27 -8.12 -0.77 -11.07
CA TRP A 27 -7.50 -1.13 -12.33
C TRP A 27 -6.26 -1.97 -12.09
N ILE A 28 -6.12 -3.04 -12.88
CA ILE A 28 -4.95 -3.93 -12.83
C ILE A 28 -4.32 -3.95 -14.22
N ALA A 29 -3.05 -3.55 -14.31
CA ALA A 29 -2.21 -3.74 -15.49
C ALA A 29 -1.20 -4.86 -15.21
N PHE A 30 -1.12 -5.85 -16.08
CA PHE A 30 -0.23 -6.99 -15.90
C PHE A 30 0.31 -7.55 -17.20
N GLY A 31 1.44 -8.22 -17.12
CA GLY A 31 2.03 -8.88 -18.27
C GLY A 31 3.48 -9.31 -18.06
N PRO A 32 3.97 -10.21 -18.92
CA PRO A 32 5.35 -10.66 -18.87
C PRO A 32 6.31 -9.56 -19.39
N ARG A 33 7.57 -9.64 -18.99
CA ARG A 33 8.64 -8.74 -19.42
C ARG A 33 8.77 -8.66 -20.94
N THR A 34 8.42 -9.73 -21.66
CA THR A 34 8.49 -9.80 -23.13
C THR A 34 7.34 -9.09 -23.84
N ALA A 35 6.26 -8.74 -23.14
CA ALA A 35 5.14 -8.02 -23.75
C ALA A 35 5.52 -6.57 -24.06
N THR A 36 4.98 -6.02 -25.13
CA THR A 36 5.15 -4.61 -25.52
C THR A 36 4.13 -3.69 -24.85
N ALA A 37 2.99 -4.24 -24.43
CA ALA A 37 1.92 -3.55 -23.70
C ALA A 37 1.35 -4.44 -22.60
N ALA A 38 0.83 -3.84 -21.54
CA ALA A 38 0.14 -4.55 -20.48
C ALA A 38 -1.25 -5.02 -20.91
N SER A 39 -1.69 -6.18 -20.40
CA SER A 39 -3.12 -6.51 -20.33
C SER A 39 -3.74 -5.71 -19.19
N THR A 40 -4.98 -5.23 -19.36
CA THR A 40 -5.68 -4.45 -18.33
C THR A 40 -7.04 -5.05 -18.02
N VAL A 41 -7.45 -4.94 -16.76
CA VAL A 41 -8.77 -5.35 -16.30
C VAL A 41 -9.24 -4.44 -15.15
N SER A 42 -10.54 -4.21 -15.08
CA SER A 42 -11.18 -3.49 -13.96
C SER A 42 -12.15 -4.45 -13.25
N PRO A 43 -11.74 -5.07 -12.14
CA PRO A 43 -12.60 -5.92 -11.33
C PRO A 43 -13.78 -5.13 -10.72
N HIS A 44 -14.89 -5.80 -10.47
CA HIS A 44 -16.07 -5.15 -9.88
C HIS A 44 -15.93 -4.93 -8.37
N SER A 45 -15.07 -5.71 -7.72
CA SER A 45 -14.84 -5.61 -6.28
C SER A 45 -13.38 -5.86 -5.90
N ARG A 46 -13.03 -5.50 -4.66
CA ARG A 46 -11.72 -5.80 -4.09
C ARG A 46 -11.48 -7.30 -3.98
N THR A 47 -12.51 -8.07 -3.68
CA THR A 47 -12.42 -9.54 -3.64
C THR A 47 -12.11 -10.11 -5.02
N GLU A 48 -12.81 -9.69 -6.08
CA GLU A 48 -12.48 -10.11 -7.45
C GLU A 48 -11.06 -9.69 -7.88
N ALA A 49 -10.63 -8.49 -7.46
CA ALA A 49 -9.28 -8.02 -7.75
C ALA A 49 -8.21 -8.95 -7.15
N ILE A 50 -8.37 -9.34 -5.88
CA ILE A 50 -7.43 -10.25 -5.22
C ILE A 50 -7.48 -11.65 -5.83
N GLN A 51 -8.66 -12.19 -6.10
CA GLN A 51 -8.80 -13.49 -6.77
C GLN A 51 -8.12 -13.52 -8.15
N LEU A 52 -8.21 -12.43 -8.90
CA LEU A 52 -7.50 -12.29 -10.17
C LEU A 52 -5.97 -12.27 -9.96
N VAL A 53 -5.49 -11.48 -8.99
CA VAL A 53 -4.06 -11.42 -8.66
C VAL A 53 -3.56 -12.80 -8.22
N GLU A 54 -4.26 -13.50 -7.34
CA GLU A 54 -3.94 -14.88 -6.92
C GLU A 54 -3.87 -15.84 -8.12
N SER A 55 -4.84 -15.74 -9.03
CA SER A 55 -4.86 -16.57 -10.25
C SER A 55 -3.67 -16.27 -11.18
N ILE A 56 -3.24 -15.03 -11.27
CA ILE A 56 -2.05 -14.65 -12.06
C ILE A 56 -0.78 -15.19 -11.38
N LEU A 57 -0.66 -15.00 -10.06
CA LEU A 57 0.47 -15.49 -9.27
C LEU A 57 0.60 -17.01 -9.36
N ASP A 58 -0.48 -17.76 -9.19
CA ASP A 58 -0.48 -19.22 -9.32
C ASP A 58 0.10 -19.71 -10.67
N ARG A 59 -0.15 -18.98 -11.75
CA ARG A 59 0.36 -19.31 -13.10
C ARG A 59 1.82 -18.91 -13.31
N THR A 60 2.26 -17.84 -12.65
CA THR A 60 3.61 -17.28 -12.85
C THR A 60 4.65 -17.91 -11.93
N ILE A 61 4.31 -18.23 -10.67
CA ILE A 61 5.28 -18.83 -9.74
C ILE A 61 5.59 -20.31 -10.00
N ARG A 62 4.68 -21.06 -10.60
CA ARG A 62 4.93 -22.49 -10.93
C ARG A 62 6.16 -22.71 -11.81
N PRO A 63 6.37 -21.95 -12.92
CA PRO A 63 7.61 -22.04 -13.68
C PRO A 63 8.78 -21.27 -13.03
N LYS A 64 8.67 -20.86 -11.75
CA LYS A 64 9.67 -20.09 -10.97
C LYS A 64 9.96 -18.72 -11.58
N GLN A 65 8.98 -18.10 -12.21
CA GLN A 65 9.09 -16.72 -12.67
C GLN A 65 9.02 -15.76 -11.48
N ARG A 66 9.84 -14.71 -11.55
CA ARG A 66 9.82 -13.63 -10.57
C ARG A 66 8.80 -12.58 -10.96
N VAL A 67 7.97 -12.18 -10.00
CA VAL A 67 6.88 -11.22 -10.17
C VAL A 67 7.14 -10.00 -9.31
N LEU A 68 7.04 -8.82 -9.90
CA LEU A 68 6.87 -7.56 -9.19
C LEU A 68 5.38 -7.26 -9.08
N LEU A 69 4.84 -7.30 -7.86
CA LEU A 69 3.45 -6.96 -7.56
C LEU A 69 3.37 -5.66 -6.78
N CYS A 70 2.69 -4.67 -7.34
CA CYS A 70 2.59 -3.35 -6.75
C CYS A 70 1.15 -2.91 -6.56
N PHE A 71 0.88 -2.24 -5.43
CA PHE A 71 -0.37 -1.54 -5.15
C PHE A 71 -0.11 -0.07 -4.84
N ASP A 72 -1.08 0.80 -5.14
CA ASP A 72 -1.01 2.24 -4.95
C ASP A 72 -1.62 2.74 -3.63
N PHE A 73 -1.49 1.99 -2.58
CA PHE A 73 -1.85 2.43 -1.23
C PHE A 73 -0.64 2.37 -0.29
N ALA A 74 -0.70 3.14 0.80
CA ALA A 74 0.38 3.15 1.78
C ALA A 74 0.50 1.79 2.49
N TYR A 75 1.69 1.18 2.42
CA TYR A 75 1.97 -0.10 3.08
C TYR A 75 2.26 0.04 4.57
N GLY A 76 2.64 1.22 5.01
CA GLY A 76 2.92 1.53 6.41
C GLY A 76 2.34 2.87 6.83
N TYR A 77 2.56 3.22 8.08
CA TYR A 77 2.10 4.45 8.69
C TYR A 77 3.28 5.26 9.25
N PRO A 78 3.12 6.57 9.48
CA PRO A 78 4.16 7.40 10.08
C PRO A 78 4.69 6.82 11.39
N VAL A 79 5.97 7.09 11.66
CA VAL A 79 6.63 6.74 12.92
C VAL A 79 5.76 7.11 14.13
N ASP A 80 5.86 6.34 15.19
CA ASP A 80 5.10 6.41 16.43
C ASP A 80 3.65 5.90 16.37
N PHE A 81 3.05 5.73 15.18
CA PHE A 81 1.69 5.20 15.10
C PHE A 81 1.60 3.74 15.60
N SER A 82 2.51 2.88 15.16
CA SER A 82 2.56 1.47 15.60
C SER A 82 2.83 1.35 17.09
N ALA A 83 3.79 2.11 17.62
CA ALA A 83 4.11 2.12 19.05
C ALA A 83 2.96 2.65 19.92
N ALA A 84 2.27 3.70 19.44
CA ALA A 84 1.07 4.20 20.13
C ALA A 84 -0.06 3.17 20.14
N LEU A 85 -0.29 2.47 19.03
CA LEU A 85 -1.30 1.42 18.90
C LEU A 85 -0.97 0.22 19.82
N GLU A 86 0.29 -0.20 19.86
CA GLU A 86 0.77 -1.24 20.75
C GLU A 86 0.55 -0.86 22.23
N ALA A 87 0.98 0.33 22.63
CA ALA A 87 0.79 0.83 23.98
C ALA A 87 -0.69 0.94 24.40
N ALA A 88 -1.57 1.31 23.45
CA ALA A 88 -3.01 1.42 23.70
C ALA A 88 -3.72 0.07 23.80
N THR A 89 -3.24 -0.95 23.11
CA THR A 89 -3.89 -2.27 23.05
C THR A 89 -3.29 -3.30 23.99
N GLY A 90 -2.03 -3.14 24.39
CA GLY A 90 -1.31 -4.03 25.30
C GLY A 90 -1.13 -5.47 24.79
N LYS A 91 -1.26 -5.70 23.49
CA LYS A 91 -1.49 -7.06 22.96
C LYS A 91 -0.35 -7.66 22.12
N TRP A 92 0.73 -6.95 21.84
CA TRP A 92 1.57 -7.39 20.72
C TRP A 92 3.04 -7.47 21.13
N ASP A 93 3.57 -8.68 21.14
CA ASP A 93 5.00 -8.97 21.23
C ASP A 93 5.56 -9.22 19.82
N LEU A 94 5.49 -8.19 18.98
CA LEU A 94 6.02 -8.25 17.62
C LEU A 94 7.14 -7.24 17.46
N HIS A 95 8.36 -7.74 17.26
CA HIS A 95 9.53 -6.91 16.95
C HIS A 95 9.47 -6.22 15.57
N LEU A 96 8.33 -6.31 14.87
CA LEU A 96 8.11 -5.75 13.53
C LEU A 96 6.92 -4.78 13.54
N PRO A 97 7.16 -3.47 13.75
CA PRO A 97 6.12 -2.45 13.88
C PRO A 97 5.13 -2.40 12.71
N TRP A 98 5.58 -2.56 11.47
CA TRP A 98 4.70 -2.61 10.30
C TRP A 98 3.74 -3.80 10.34
N LEU A 99 4.22 -4.98 10.76
CA LEU A 99 3.42 -6.20 10.80
C LEU A 99 2.39 -6.16 11.94
N LEU A 100 2.71 -5.49 13.05
CA LEU A 100 1.75 -5.21 14.12
C LEU A 100 0.52 -4.49 13.58
N VAL A 101 0.72 -3.40 12.82
CA VAL A 101 -0.37 -2.64 12.22
C VAL A 101 -1.16 -3.50 11.22
N TRP A 102 -0.48 -4.27 10.37
CA TRP A 102 -1.13 -5.15 9.39
C TRP A 102 -2.01 -6.20 10.05
N ARG A 103 -1.52 -6.84 11.12
CA ARG A 103 -2.30 -7.82 11.90
C ARG A 103 -3.48 -7.17 12.58
N TYR A 104 -3.26 -6.03 13.26
CA TYR A 104 -4.36 -5.31 13.89
C TYR A 104 -5.48 -4.99 12.90
N LEU A 105 -5.14 -4.44 11.73
CA LEU A 105 -6.11 -4.12 10.69
C LEU A 105 -6.81 -5.37 10.16
N SER A 106 -6.06 -6.46 9.92
CA SER A 106 -6.62 -7.73 9.43
C SER A 106 -7.57 -8.40 10.42
N ASP A 107 -7.33 -8.24 11.72
CA ASP A 107 -8.20 -8.79 12.77
C ASP A 107 -9.50 -8.00 12.97
N HIS A 108 -9.51 -6.71 12.60
CA HIS A 108 -10.64 -5.82 12.92
C HIS A 108 -11.41 -5.35 11.69
N ILE A 109 -10.75 -5.21 10.52
CA ILE A 109 -11.42 -4.77 9.31
C ILE A 109 -12.07 -5.96 8.60
N LYS A 110 -13.36 -5.79 8.34
CA LYS A 110 -14.18 -6.68 7.55
C LYS A 110 -14.50 -6.01 6.23
N ASP A 111 -14.12 -6.64 5.14
CA ASP A 111 -14.27 -6.13 3.77
C ASP A 111 -15.12 -7.10 2.96
N ASP A 112 -16.15 -6.60 2.28
CA ASP A 112 -17.19 -7.39 1.60
C ASP A 112 -18.13 -8.17 2.53
N GLU A 113 -18.25 -7.80 3.81
CA GLU A 113 -19.26 -8.41 4.69
C GLU A 113 -20.68 -8.03 4.27
N GLY A 114 -21.55 -9.04 4.29
CA GLY A 114 -22.99 -8.88 4.09
C GLY A 114 -23.48 -9.16 2.67
N THR A 115 -22.68 -9.80 1.82
CA THR A 115 -23.21 -10.39 0.59
C THR A 115 -23.88 -11.72 0.91
N ALA A 116 -25.22 -11.73 0.91
CA ALA A 116 -25.98 -12.98 0.91
C ALA A 116 -25.53 -13.88 -0.26
N PRO A 117 -25.62 -15.21 -0.15
CA PRO A 117 -25.32 -16.10 -1.26
C PRO A 117 -26.08 -15.66 -2.52
N GLY A 118 -25.34 -15.42 -3.61
CA GLY A 118 -25.89 -14.92 -4.88
C GLY A 118 -26.06 -13.40 -5.02
N ALA A 119 -25.70 -12.61 -4.00
CA ALA A 119 -25.63 -11.16 -4.12
C ALA A 119 -24.42 -10.72 -4.95
N LYS A 120 -24.55 -9.59 -5.67
CA LYS A 120 -23.40 -9.01 -6.37
C LYS A 120 -22.32 -8.61 -5.37
N PRO A 121 -21.02 -8.81 -5.70
CA PRO A 121 -19.92 -8.36 -4.85
C PRO A 121 -20.08 -6.88 -4.48
N SER A 122 -19.85 -6.55 -3.22
CA SER A 122 -19.89 -5.18 -2.73
C SER A 122 -18.54 -4.81 -2.14
N ASN A 123 -18.18 -3.52 -2.21
CA ASN A 123 -16.99 -3.00 -1.57
C ASN A 123 -17.30 -2.36 -0.20
N ARG A 124 -18.35 -2.83 0.47
CA ARG A 124 -18.67 -2.37 1.83
C ARG A 124 -17.62 -2.89 2.80
N SER A 125 -17.22 -2.05 3.72
CA SER A 125 -16.29 -2.41 4.79
C SER A 125 -16.56 -1.57 6.02
N ASN A 126 -16.17 -2.06 7.19
CA ASN A 126 -16.25 -1.36 8.47
C ASN A 126 -15.01 -0.47 8.73
N ARG A 127 -14.28 -0.04 7.69
CA ARG A 127 -13.01 0.71 7.86
C ARG A 127 -13.16 2.01 8.64
N PHE A 128 -14.31 2.69 8.52
CA PHE A 128 -14.57 3.94 9.28
C PHE A 128 -14.79 3.64 10.77
N GLU A 129 -15.51 2.57 11.08
CA GLU A 129 -15.73 2.08 12.43
C GLU A 129 -14.41 1.73 13.11
N VAL A 130 -13.54 1.00 12.39
CA VAL A 130 -12.20 0.63 12.90
C VAL A 130 -11.32 1.86 13.06
N ALA A 131 -11.31 2.80 12.10
CA ALA A 131 -10.59 4.07 12.24
C ALA A 131 -11.09 4.88 13.46
N ASN A 132 -12.41 4.92 13.69
CA ASN A 132 -13.01 5.56 14.88
C ASN A 132 -12.57 4.87 16.17
N GLN A 133 -12.50 3.55 16.20
CA GLN A 133 -12.00 2.79 17.36
C GLN A 133 -10.52 3.06 17.63
N ILE A 134 -9.67 3.06 16.59
CA ILE A 134 -8.25 3.40 16.72
C ILE A 134 -8.10 4.83 17.27
N ASN A 135 -8.80 5.79 16.71
CA ASN A 135 -8.78 7.15 17.23
C ASN A 135 -9.23 7.25 18.70
N ALA A 136 -10.27 6.50 19.09
CA ALA A 136 -10.72 6.44 20.48
C ALA A 136 -9.66 5.86 21.42
N LEU A 137 -8.91 4.85 20.97
CA LEU A 137 -7.81 4.26 21.75
C LEU A 137 -6.63 5.23 21.90
N LEU A 138 -6.35 6.03 20.87
CA LEU A 138 -5.19 6.92 20.84
C LEU A 138 -5.48 8.32 21.40
N SER A 139 -6.74 8.70 21.62
CA SER A 139 -7.12 10.05 22.00
C SER A 139 -7.62 10.11 23.44
N ALA A 140 -7.12 11.06 24.22
CA ALA A 140 -7.63 11.32 25.57
C ALA A 140 -9.00 12.01 25.57
N ASP A 141 -9.28 12.81 24.53
CA ASP A 141 -10.51 13.60 24.38
C ASP A 141 -11.04 13.48 22.93
N PRO A 142 -12.35 13.22 22.74
CA PRO A 142 -12.95 13.22 21.41
C PRO A 142 -12.77 14.51 20.60
N LYS A 143 -12.64 15.66 21.28
CA LYS A 143 -12.40 16.95 20.62
C LYS A 143 -10.99 17.06 20.03
N LEU A 144 -10.06 16.28 20.54
CA LEU A 144 -8.67 16.20 20.10
C LEU A 144 -8.39 14.90 19.36
N ALA A 145 -9.44 14.24 18.82
CA ALA A 145 -9.35 12.94 18.20
C ALA A 145 -8.47 12.95 16.92
N GLY A 146 -7.83 11.84 16.69
CA GLY A 146 -6.94 11.57 15.55
C GLY A 146 -6.22 10.23 15.76
N PRO A 147 -5.29 9.85 14.85
CA PRO A 147 -4.82 10.60 13.67
C PRO A 147 -5.71 10.49 12.41
N PHE A 148 -6.68 9.55 12.35
CA PHE A 148 -7.60 9.43 11.21
C PHE A 148 -8.60 10.58 11.16
N TRP A 149 -8.89 11.09 9.97
CA TRP A 149 -9.75 12.24 9.77
C TRP A 149 -10.53 12.20 8.45
N CYS A 150 -11.54 13.08 8.31
CA CYS A 150 -12.37 13.21 7.13
C CYS A 150 -13.18 11.93 6.85
N ALA A 151 -14.16 11.64 7.72
CA ALA A 151 -15.14 10.58 7.44
C ALA A 151 -16.15 11.02 6.37
N SER A 152 -16.92 10.05 5.83
CA SER A 152 -18.06 10.36 4.97
C SER A 152 -19.03 11.32 5.68
N PRO A 153 -19.53 12.36 4.99
CA PRO A 153 -20.52 13.29 5.58
C PRO A 153 -21.83 12.61 6.04
N GLU A 154 -22.13 11.43 5.48
CA GLU A 154 -23.34 10.66 5.80
C GLU A 154 -23.27 9.94 7.13
N ALA A 155 -22.08 9.84 7.76
CA ALA A 155 -21.88 9.13 9.00
C ALA A 155 -21.17 10.03 10.04
N ALA A 156 -21.81 10.17 11.20
CA ALA A 156 -21.20 10.88 12.34
C ALA A 156 -20.39 9.91 13.21
N TYR A 157 -19.07 10.04 13.16
CA TYR A 157 -18.17 9.31 14.04
C TYR A 157 -17.63 10.22 15.14
N ARG A 158 -17.75 9.77 16.39
CA ARG A 158 -17.38 10.57 17.55
C ARG A 158 -15.88 10.94 17.60
N TYR A 159 -15.01 10.04 17.12
CA TYR A 159 -13.56 10.19 17.18
C TYR A 159 -12.90 10.41 15.81
N ILE A 160 -13.67 10.67 14.75
CA ILE A 160 -13.11 11.04 13.45
C ILE A 160 -13.44 12.50 13.16
N PRO A 161 -12.49 13.43 13.34
CA PRO A 161 -12.70 14.83 12.98
C PRO A 161 -12.83 14.99 11.46
N GLN A 162 -13.63 15.96 11.01
CA GLN A 162 -13.74 16.29 9.59
C GLN A 162 -12.50 17.00 9.06
N ASN A 163 -11.88 17.82 9.89
CA ASN A 163 -10.66 18.53 9.56
C ASN A 163 -9.43 17.76 10.01
N ARG A 164 -8.31 18.00 9.34
CA ARG A 164 -7.01 17.42 9.71
C ARG A 164 -6.65 17.81 11.15
N PRO A 165 -6.29 16.84 12.01
CA PRO A 165 -5.82 17.11 13.37
C PRO A 165 -4.54 17.94 13.37
N SER A 166 -4.22 18.55 14.52
CA SER A 166 -2.93 19.21 14.75
C SER A 166 -1.77 18.24 14.54
N GLU A 167 -0.68 18.73 13.97
CA GLU A 167 0.52 17.90 13.72
C GLU A 167 1.72 18.37 14.50
N PRO A 168 2.48 17.44 15.11
CA PRO A 168 2.16 16.01 15.23
C PRO A 168 0.95 15.77 16.13
N PHE A 169 0.16 14.74 15.82
CA PHE A 169 -0.95 14.33 16.66
C PHE A 169 -0.41 13.74 17.98
N GLN A 170 -0.82 14.34 19.11
CA GLN A 170 -0.42 13.87 20.45
C GLN A 170 -1.36 12.80 20.96
N THR A 171 -0.85 11.59 21.16
CA THR A 171 -1.65 10.48 21.65
C THR A 171 -1.75 10.49 23.20
N ALA A 172 -2.78 9.84 23.72
CA ALA A 172 -2.95 9.65 25.18
C ALA A 172 -1.79 8.85 25.80
N GLN A 173 -1.06 8.09 25.01
CA GLN A 173 0.10 7.29 25.44
C GLN A 173 1.42 8.08 25.36
N GLY A 174 1.38 9.37 24.97
CA GLY A 174 2.56 10.25 24.94
C GLY A 174 3.38 10.19 23.64
N TYR A 175 2.86 9.60 22.57
CA TYR A 175 3.50 9.57 21.26
C TYR A 175 3.10 10.76 20.40
N ALA A 176 3.99 11.16 19.48
CA ALA A 176 3.82 12.31 18.57
C ALA A 176 3.71 11.83 17.11
N VAL A 177 2.53 11.38 16.70
CA VAL A 177 2.28 10.80 15.37
C VAL A 177 2.23 11.88 14.31
N LYS A 178 3.11 11.80 13.31
CA LYS A 178 3.10 12.69 12.13
C LYS A 178 1.95 12.32 11.18
N GLY A 179 1.43 13.28 10.45
CA GLY A 179 0.35 13.04 9.49
C GLY A 179 0.81 12.49 8.13
N LEU A 180 2.12 12.53 7.83
CA LEU A 180 2.73 12.06 6.59
C LEU A 180 3.99 11.27 6.88
N ARG A 181 4.18 10.16 6.14
CA ARG A 181 5.43 9.41 6.10
C ARG A 181 6.51 10.21 5.33
N LEU A 182 7.75 9.77 5.43
CA LEU A 182 8.84 10.33 4.61
C LEU A 182 8.56 10.13 3.12
N ALA A 183 8.09 8.95 2.73
CA ALA A 183 7.71 8.63 1.35
C ALA A 183 6.60 9.55 0.81
N ASP A 184 5.57 9.84 1.62
CA ASP A 184 4.45 10.72 1.23
C ASP A 184 4.92 12.15 0.94
N LYS A 185 5.81 12.67 1.77
CA LYS A 185 6.42 14.01 1.56
C LYS A 185 7.23 14.05 0.28
N ARG A 186 7.99 12.98 0.01
CA ARG A 186 8.82 12.87 -1.19
C ARG A 186 7.99 12.78 -2.46
N ALA A 187 6.96 11.93 -2.45
CA ALA A 187 6.05 11.72 -3.57
C ALA A 187 5.01 12.83 -3.74
N ARG A 188 4.85 13.71 -2.74
CA ARG A 188 3.74 14.66 -2.63
C ARG A 188 2.37 13.94 -2.71
N SER A 189 2.31 12.76 -2.10
CA SER A 189 1.08 11.97 -2.01
C SER A 189 0.17 12.44 -0.87
N GLY A 190 -1.02 11.83 -0.77
CA GLY A 190 -1.96 12.10 0.32
C GLY A 190 -1.54 11.44 1.65
N SER A 191 -2.16 11.88 2.75
CA SER A 191 -1.96 11.29 4.07
C SER A 191 -2.59 9.90 4.18
N PRO A 192 -1.90 8.90 4.75
CA PRO A 192 -2.47 7.57 5.03
C PRO A 192 -3.57 7.60 6.11
N PHE A 193 -3.82 8.74 6.72
CA PHE A 193 -4.89 8.94 7.69
C PHE A 193 -6.15 9.62 7.13
N ARG A 194 -6.13 10.14 5.90
CA ARG A 194 -7.30 10.76 5.27
C ARG A 194 -8.24 9.70 4.71
N LEU A 195 -9.49 9.66 5.22
CA LEU A 195 -10.42 8.56 4.96
C LEU A 195 -11.40 8.81 3.80
N PHE A 196 -11.72 10.06 3.46
CA PHE A 196 -12.76 10.38 2.49
C PHE A 196 -12.37 11.53 1.55
N GLY A 197 -13.01 11.54 0.38
CA GLY A 197 -12.80 12.56 -0.66
C GLY A 197 -11.59 12.30 -1.54
N THR A 198 -11.23 13.29 -2.36
CA THR A 198 -10.05 13.17 -3.26
C THR A 198 -8.79 12.90 -2.46
N ALA A 199 -7.94 12.01 -2.94
CA ALA A 199 -6.71 11.56 -2.27
C ALA A 199 -6.96 10.94 -0.87
N SER A 200 -8.03 10.14 -0.72
CA SER A 200 -8.35 9.39 0.51
C SER A 200 -7.48 8.13 0.65
N VAL A 201 -6.16 8.33 0.69
CA VAL A 201 -5.18 7.23 0.82
C VAL A 201 -5.46 6.37 2.05
N GLY A 202 -5.97 6.94 3.16
CA GLY A 202 -6.32 6.19 4.36
C GLY A 202 -7.37 5.11 4.12
N SER A 203 -8.42 5.37 3.36
CA SER A 203 -9.39 4.33 3.00
C SER A 203 -8.81 3.26 2.08
N GLN A 204 -7.93 3.63 1.16
CA GLN A 204 -7.21 2.68 0.31
C GLN A 204 -6.28 1.80 1.16
N SER A 205 -5.50 2.40 2.07
CA SER A 205 -4.59 1.67 2.95
C SER A 205 -5.31 0.72 3.90
N LEU A 206 -6.38 1.15 4.55
CA LEU A 206 -7.15 0.31 5.47
C LEU A 206 -7.73 -0.93 4.77
N THR A 207 -8.26 -0.79 3.55
CA THR A 207 -8.81 -1.92 2.79
C THR A 207 -7.75 -2.69 2.00
N GLY A 208 -6.65 -2.06 1.64
CA GLY A 208 -5.57 -2.67 0.86
C GLY A 208 -4.62 -3.50 1.71
N ILE A 209 -4.20 -2.99 2.87
CA ILE A 209 -3.26 -3.68 3.78
C ILE A 209 -3.79 -5.06 4.18
N ILE A 210 -5.07 -5.19 4.50
CA ILE A 210 -5.64 -6.49 4.88
C ILE A 210 -5.57 -7.51 3.73
N ARG A 211 -5.73 -7.06 2.49
CA ARG A 211 -5.61 -7.91 1.30
C ARG A 211 -4.16 -8.24 0.97
N LEU A 212 -3.26 -7.27 1.14
CA LEU A 212 -1.83 -7.51 1.00
C LEU A 212 -1.31 -8.48 2.08
N HIS A 213 -1.79 -8.35 3.33
CA HIS A 213 -1.48 -9.26 4.41
C HIS A 213 -1.97 -10.70 4.11
N GLN A 214 -3.18 -10.83 3.54
CA GLN A 214 -3.71 -12.10 3.08
C GLN A 214 -2.81 -12.73 2.01
N LEU A 215 -2.49 -12.00 0.94
CA LEU A 215 -1.60 -12.46 -0.13
C LEU A 215 -0.22 -12.86 0.37
N ARG A 216 0.40 -12.00 1.24
CA ARG A 216 1.75 -12.25 1.77
C ARG A 216 1.80 -13.52 2.62
N ASN A 217 0.71 -13.85 3.32
CA ASN A 217 0.61 -15.01 4.21
C ASN A 217 -0.13 -16.20 3.59
N ASP A 218 -0.47 -16.17 2.31
CA ASP A 218 -1.01 -17.34 1.62
C ASP A 218 -0.02 -18.51 1.73
N PRO A 219 -0.46 -19.71 2.16
CA PRO A 219 0.41 -20.88 2.33
C PRO A 219 1.26 -21.23 1.11
N LYS A 220 0.79 -20.89 -0.10
CA LYS A 220 1.53 -21.11 -1.34
C LYS A 220 2.60 -20.06 -1.60
N LEU A 221 2.47 -18.87 -1.03
CA LEU A 221 3.30 -17.71 -1.29
C LEU A 221 4.26 -17.36 -0.15
N ILE A 222 3.92 -17.71 1.09
CA ILE A 222 4.59 -17.25 2.32
C ILE A 222 6.12 -17.43 2.31
N THR A 223 6.62 -18.53 1.73
CA THR A 223 8.06 -18.81 1.64
C THR A 223 8.72 -18.21 0.40
N ALA A 224 7.90 -17.76 -0.57
CA ALA A 224 8.36 -17.25 -1.85
C ALA A 224 8.04 -15.76 -2.07
N SER A 225 7.47 -15.10 -1.07
CA SER A 225 6.98 -13.73 -1.12
C SER A 225 7.70 -12.85 -0.12
N ALA A 226 7.98 -11.60 -0.48
CA ALA A 226 8.57 -10.61 0.43
C ALA A 226 8.01 -9.22 0.14
N VAL A 227 7.97 -8.37 1.17
CA VAL A 227 7.52 -6.97 1.09
C VAL A 227 8.72 -6.03 1.20
N TRP A 228 8.92 -5.21 0.17
CA TRP A 228 9.95 -4.18 0.18
C TRP A 228 9.43 -2.87 0.80
N PRO A 229 10.24 -2.14 1.57
CA PRO A 229 11.57 -2.49 2.07
C PRO A 229 11.57 -3.30 3.39
N PHE A 230 10.40 -3.63 3.94
CA PHE A 230 10.23 -4.20 5.29
C PHE A 230 10.97 -5.53 5.52
N GLU A 231 10.93 -6.43 4.55
CA GLU A 231 11.50 -7.78 4.67
C GLU A 231 12.80 -7.95 3.88
N THR A 232 13.07 -7.06 2.93
CA THR A 232 14.23 -7.18 2.05
C THR A 232 15.31 -6.16 2.34
N GLY A 233 14.98 -5.07 3.06
CA GLY A 233 15.82 -3.88 3.11
C GLY A 233 16.02 -3.24 1.74
N TRP A 234 17.06 -2.41 1.64
CA TRP A 234 17.42 -1.72 0.41
C TRP A 234 18.30 -2.56 -0.51
N ALA A 235 18.13 -2.37 -1.82
CA ALA A 235 19.07 -2.91 -2.78
C ALA A 235 20.44 -2.23 -2.66
N VAL A 236 21.48 -3.03 -2.57
CA VAL A 236 22.89 -2.57 -2.56
C VAL A 236 23.62 -2.88 -3.87
N LYS A 237 23.04 -3.77 -4.68
CA LYS A 237 23.56 -4.21 -5.99
C LYS A 237 22.46 -4.86 -6.82
N ALA A 238 22.70 -5.04 -8.11
CA ALA A 238 21.72 -5.60 -9.05
C ALA A 238 21.17 -6.99 -8.68
N HIS A 239 21.90 -7.79 -7.90
CA HIS A 239 21.49 -9.15 -7.49
C HIS A 239 21.20 -9.24 -5.99
N TRP A 240 20.60 -8.19 -5.41
CA TRP A 240 20.29 -8.10 -3.99
C TRP A 240 19.13 -9.02 -3.55
N LEU A 241 18.17 -9.28 -4.44
CA LEU A 241 16.98 -10.05 -4.11
C LEU A 241 17.30 -11.55 -4.01
N PRO A 242 16.98 -12.22 -2.88
CA PRO A 242 17.23 -13.64 -2.69
C PRO A 242 16.55 -14.51 -3.75
N LYS A 243 17.17 -15.62 -4.13
CA LYS A 243 16.65 -16.50 -5.22
C LYS A 243 15.30 -17.14 -4.87
N HIS A 244 15.00 -17.37 -3.61
CA HIS A 244 13.73 -17.96 -3.18
C HIS A 244 12.57 -16.96 -3.25
N VAL A 245 12.82 -15.65 -3.26
CA VAL A 245 11.78 -14.64 -3.41
C VAL A 245 11.33 -14.61 -4.87
N LEU A 246 10.14 -15.14 -5.12
CA LEU A 246 9.49 -15.14 -6.43
C LEU A 246 8.48 -14.01 -6.58
N VAL A 247 7.87 -13.53 -5.50
CA VAL A 247 6.95 -12.39 -5.51
C VAL A 247 7.50 -11.28 -4.62
N LEU A 248 7.80 -10.13 -5.21
CA LEU A 248 8.17 -8.93 -4.45
C LEU A 248 7.00 -7.97 -4.46
N HIS A 249 6.49 -7.65 -3.26
CA HIS A 249 5.47 -6.62 -3.09
C HIS A 249 6.15 -5.27 -2.86
N ALA A 250 5.73 -4.25 -3.61
CA ALA A 250 6.20 -2.88 -3.42
C ALA A 250 5.05 -1.87 -3.54
N GLU A 251 5.08 -0.83 -2.74
CA GLU A 251 4.15 0.28 -2.86
C GLU A 251 4.52 1.12 -4.08
N ILE A 252 3.51 1.55 -4.84
CA ILE A 252 3.66 2.53 -5.91
C ILE A 252 2.73 3.72 -5.69
N TYR A 253 3.04 4.83 -6.33
CA TYR A 253 2.15 5.99 -6.44
C TYR A 253 2.13 6.45 -7.90
N PRO A 254 1.05 6.18 -8.65
CA PRO A 254 0.97 6.52 -10.06
C PRO A 254 1.17 8.00 -10.37
N GLY A 255 0.88 8.88 -9.39
CA GLY A 255 1.09 10.32 -9.51
C GLY A 255 2.56 10.77 -9.73
N VAL A 256 3.54 9.88 -9.53
CA VAL A 256 4.97 10.19 -9.81
C VAL A 256 5.31 10.05 -11.30
N ARG A 257 4.40 9.58 -12.12
CA ARG A 257 4.57 9.41 -13.58
C ARG A 257 3.42 10.06 -14.33
N ASN A 258 3.69 10.54 -15.52
CA ASN A 258 2.63 10.96 -16.42
C ASN A 258 1.85 9.72 -16.88
N PRO A 259 0.51 9.71 -16.79
CA PRO A 259 -0.30 8.62 -17.32
C PRO A 259 -0.08 8.47 -18.83
N LEU A 260 -0.19 7.24 -19.32
CA LEU A 260 -0.28 7.04 -20.76
C LEU A 260 -1.59 7.68 -21.29
N PRO A 261 -1.60 8.15 -22.55
CA PRO A 261 -2.84 8.62 -23.17
C PRO A 261 -3.90 7.53 -23.13
N ASP A 262 -5.01 7.80 -22.44
CA ASP A 262 -6.13 6.88 -22.26
C ASP A 262 -7.41 7.68 -21.96
N GLU A 263 -8.56 7.15 -22.41
CA GLU A 263 -9.89 7.72 -22.07
C GLU A 263 -10.19 7.59 -20.57
N ILE A 264 -9.61 6.56 -19.92
CA ILE A 264 -9.74 6.29 -18.49
C ILE A 264 -8.39 6.56 -17.82
N LYS A 265 -8.33 7.66 -17.07
CA LYS A 265 -7.11 8.13 -16.42
C LYS A 265 -6.43 7.04 -15.59
N ASP A 266 -7.19 6.32 -14.74
CA ASP A 266 -6.65 5.32 -13.82
C ASP A 266 -6.07 4.13 -14.58
N ARG A 267 -6.68 3.71 -15.70
CA ARG A 267 -6.11 2.73 -16.62
C ARG A 267 -4.79 3.20 -17.22
N GLY A 268 -4.74 4.45 -17.68
CA GLY A 268 -3.51 5.07 -18.21
C GLY A 268 -2.40 5.14 -17.16
N GLN A 269 -2.74 5.36 -15.90
CA GLN A 269 -1.79 5.42 -14.77
C GLN A 269 -1.15 4.06 -14.49
N VAL A 270 -1.94 3.00 -14.34
CA VAL A 270 -1.37 1.65 -14.07
C VAL A 270 -0.56 1.12 -15.27
N CYS A 271 -0.98 1.43 -16.49
CA CYS A 271 -0.22 1.11 -17.70
C CYS A 271 1.13 1.83 -17.74
N ALA A 272 1.16 3.12 -17.35
CA ALA A 272 2.39 3.89 -17.26
C ALA A 272 3.37 3.30 -16.24
N MET A 273 2.88 2.88 -15.05
CA MET A 273 3.70 2.24 -14.03
C MET A 273 4.23 0.88 -14.50
N TRP A 274 3.39 0.08 -15.16
CA TRP A 274 3.80 -1.20 -15.72
C TRP A 274 4.91 -1.02 -16.77
N GLN A 275 4.71 -0.09 -17.72
CA GLN A 275 5.68 0.19 -18.79
C GLN A 275 6.99 0.74 -18.23
N TRP A 276 6.92 1.64 -17.25
CA TRP A 276 8.09 2.18 -16.56
C TRP A 276 8.93 1.08 -15.90
N ALA A 277 8.32 0.25 -15.07
CA ALA A 277 9.03 -0.82 -14.36
C ALA A 277 9.65 -1.83 -15.35
N ARG A 278 8.88 -2.26 -16.34
CA ARG A 278 9.31 -3.17 -17.39
C ARG A 278 10.50 -2.61 -18.20
N ASN A 279 10.45 -1.34 -18.59
CA ASN A 279 11.51 -0.71 -19.37
C ASN A 279 12.81 -0.59 -18.58
N LEU A 280 12.74 -0.09 -17.34
CA LEU A 280 13.91 -0.03 -16.47
C LEU A 280 14.52 -1.42 -16.20
N ASP A 281 13.69 -2.43 -16.05
CA ASP A 281 14.18 -3.79 -15.82
C ASP A 281 14.82 -4.38 -17.09
N HIS A 282 14.25 -4.09 -18.25
CA HIS A 282 14.86 -4.46 -19.55
C HIS A 282 16.24 -3.82 -19.73
N GLU A 283 16.41 -2.58 -19.28
CA GLU A 283 17.68 -1.84 -19.28
C GLU A 283 18.62 -2.24 -18.12
N ASN A 284 18.22 -3.18 -17.25
CA ASN A 284 18.93 -3.57 -16.02
C ASN A 284 19.12 -2.41 -15.02
N LEU A 285 18.20 -1.47 -15.01
CA LEU A 285 18.25 -0.27 -14.13
C LEU A 285 17.23 -0.32 -13.01
N LEU A 286 16.19 -1.17 -13.08
CA LEU A 286 15.10 -1.19 -12.09
C LEU A 286 15.58 -1.43 -10.65
N TRP A 287 16.67 -2.17 -10.43
CA TRP A 287 17.22 -2.39 -9.10
C TRP A 287 17.59 -1.09 -8.37
N ARG A 288 17.91 -0.04 -9.11
CA ARG A 288 18.26 1.28 -8.55
C ARG A 288 17.08 1.94 -7.83
N GLU A 289 15.87 1.67 -8.28
CA GLU A 289 14.65 2.17 -7.65
C GLU A 289 14.38 1.53 -6.28
N PHE A 290 15.02 0.40 -6.01
CA PHE A 290 14.98 -0.28 -4.70
C PHE A 290 16.13 0.14 -3.77
N CYS A 291 17.03 1.02 -4.22
CA CYS A 291 18.11 1.55 -3.39
C CYS A 291 17.58 2.54 -2.36
N ARG A 292 18.32 2.66 -1.26
CA ARG A 292 18.07 3.69 -0.26
C ARG A 292 18.17 5.08 -0.89
N PRO A 293 17.23 6.00 -0.59
CA PRO A 293 17.29 7.37 -1.06
C PRO A 293 18.60 8.05 -0.61
N ILE A 294 19.19 8.85 -1.47
CA ILE A 294 20.50 9.45 -1.22
C ILE A 294 20.49 10.42 -0.03
N GLU A 295 19.34 11.04 0.24
CA GLU A 295 19.11 11.95 1.36
C GLU A 295 18.92 11.24 2.71
N VAL A 296 18.79 9.91 2.72
CA VAL A 296 18.61 9.09 3.93
C VAL A 296 19.95 8.45 4.28
N GLU A 297 20.51 8.80 5.42
CA GLU A 297 21.77 8.21 5.90
C GLU A 297 21.53 6.77 6.37
N ALA A 298 22.49 5.88 6.06
CA ALA A 298 22.42 4.46 6.47
C ALA A 298 22.42 4.33 8.00
N GLY A 299 21.47 3.57 8.53
CA GLY A 299 21.34 3.33 9.97
C GLY A 299 20.82 4.53 10.75
N SER A 300 20.43 5.63 10.08
CA SER A 300 19.77 6.76 10.72
C SER A 300 18.38 6.38 11.26
N LYS A 301 17.80 7.26 12.09
CA LYS A 301 16.42 7.07 12.55
C LYS A 301 15.43 7.04 11.40
N GLU A 302 15.65 7.85 10.36
CA GLU A 302 14.85 7.88 9.14
C GLU A 302 14.97 6.57 8.36
N ASP A 303 16.16 6.03 8.22
CA ASP A 303 16.40 4.75 7.53
C ASP A 303 15.67 3.61 8.25
N LEU A 304 15.81 3.53 9.58
CA LEU A 304 15.10 2.52 10.39
C LEU A 304 13.58 2.71 10.35
N ALA A 305 13.11 3.97 10.40
CA ALA A 305 11.69 4.28 10.29
C ALA A 305 11.08 3.76 8.99
N ILE A 306 11.78 3.96 7.86
CA ILE A 306 11.32 3.48 6.55
C ILE A 306 11.28 1.96 6.54
N GLN A 307 12.34 1.28 6.98
CA GLN A 307 12.45 -0.18 6.89
C GLN A 307 11.56 -0.93 7.89
N LEU A 308 11.21 -0.33 9.03
CA LEU A 308 10.50 -1.02 10.09
C LEU A 308 9.05 -0.56 10.29
N THR A 309 8.65 0.60 9.73
CA THR A 309 7.38 1.22 10.08
C THR A 309 6.67 1.86 8.89
N GLU A 310 7.34 2.78 8.17
CA GLU A 310 6.69 3.65 7.19
C GLU A 310 6.57 3.01 5.80
N GLY A 311 7.55 2.19 5.41
CA GLY A 311 7.69 1.74 4.03
C GLY A 311 8.20 2.84 3.11
N TRP A 312 8.31 2.53 1.82
CA TRP A 312 8.74 3.46 0.79
C TRP A 312 7.97 3.27 -0.50
N ILE A 313 7.84 4.33 -1.29
CA ILE A 313 7.17 4.32 -2.59
C ILE A 313 8.20 4.04 -3.68
N LEU A 314 8.03 2.95 -4.41
CA LEU A 314 8.89 2.58 -5.54
C LEU A 314 8.81 3.65 -6.64
N GLY A 315 9.96 4.08 -7.13
CA GLY A 315 10.06 5.14 -8.13
C GLY A 315 10.14 6.56 -7.57
N CYS A 316 10.17 6.72 -6.23
CA CYS A 316 10.40 8.01 -5.57
C CYS A 316 11.85 8.22 -5.13
N SER A 317 12.73 7.25 -5.31
CA SER A 317 14.17 7.45 -5.14
C SER A 317 14.71 8.35 -6.26
N PRO A 318 15.67 9.26 -5.99
CA PRO A 318 16.31 10.00 -7.06
C PRO A 318 17.03 9.01 -7.96
N THR A 319 16.81 9.14 -9.25
CA THR A 319 17.61 8.43 -10.25
C THR A 319 19.07 8.77 -9.97
N ILE A 320 19.88 7.77 -9.67
CA ILE A 320 21.34 7.95 -9.61
C ILE A 320 21.73 8.31 -11.04
N THR A 321 21.87 9.62 -11.31
CA THR A 321 22.49 10.07 -12.55
C THR A 321 23.91 9.57 -12.53
N ASN A 322 24.27 8.74 -13.50
CA ASN A 322 25.66 8.31 -13.71
C ASN A 322 26.56 9.55 -13.74
N GLN A 323 27.39 9.74 -12.69
CA GLN A 323 28.63 10.48 -12.83
C GLN A 323 29.71 9.54 -13.32
#